data_581266659ad78f606312d046f0dac214
#
_entry.id   581266659ad78f606312d046f0dac214
#
_cell.length_a   1.000
_cell.length_b   1.000
_cell.length_c   1.000
_cell.angle_alpha   90.00
_cell.angle_beta   90.00
_cell.angle_gamma   90.00
#
_symmetry.space_group_name_H-M   'P 1'
#
loop_
_entity.id
_entity.type
_entity.pdbx_description
1 polymer ?
#
loop_
_entity_poly.entity_id
_entity_poly.type
_entity_poly.pdbx_seq_one_letter_code
_entity_poly.pdbx_strand_id
1 'polypeptide(L)'
;MRLVVKQGERTINEFHFDKGPIYIGRHTNSQILLPDKVVSRQHAVIYNTKDGQWVVEDLDSANKTYLNNAEIRKSDIKAGDVIRISDFSIEVNFETASVSADPGETVELEEPPVSLSSGPQIIIRKLGAEKAPAVRFQAERATDFLQAIEELKKIDHIDKALLVLLDMVSKQFKTYHVWGAMRPKPDGPMTAHAGRNRSGMAIEQSELEYGDKIAEALNKKQCMLFIFTRDLNIQKEIQIRSVLIVPLLSTAGCFGVIYANNTFRDDHYNLGDLDYLMLLGLHSASVLAKFPA
;
A
#
# COMPACT_ATOMS: atom_id res chain seq x y z
N MET A 1 -22.47 1.41 4.05
CA MET A 1 -21.57 1.58 5.21
C MET A 1 -20.20 2.00 4.71
N ARG A 2 -19.65 3.06 5.27
CA ARG A 2 -18.33 3.58 4.99
C ARG A 2 -17.39 3.21 6.14
N LEU A 3 -16.23 2.63 5.82
CA LEU A 3 -15.21 2.22 6.77
C LEU A 3 -13.89 2.94 6.47
N VAL A 4 -13.37 3.68 7.44
CA VAL A 4 -12.10 4.40 7.31
C VAL A 4 -11.03 3.67 8.12
N VAL A 5 -10.04 3.11 7.44
CA VAL A 5 -8.94 2.36 8.07
C VAL A 5 -7.77 3.30 8.35
N LYS A 6 -7.31 3.32 9.60
CA LYS A 6 -6.18 4.12 10.05
C LYS A 6 -5.11 3.23 10.70
N GLN A 7 -3.86 3.67 10.67
CA GLN A 7 -2.77 3.13 11.48
C GLN A 7 -2.16 4.26 12.30
N GLY A 8 -2.36 4.20 13.61
CA GLY A 8 -2.15 5.37 14.47
C GLY A 8 -3.08 6.52 14.05
N GLU A 9 -2.55 7.71 13.82
CA GLU A 9 -3.32 8.88 13.37
C GLU A 9 -3.49 8.98 11.85
N ARG A 10 -2.92 8.03 11.07
CA ARG A 10 -2.91 8.10 9.61
C ARG A 10 -4.02 7.29 8.99
N THR A 11 -4.82 7.90 8.14
CA THR A 11 -5.75 7.17 7.25
C THR A 11 -4.93 6.41 6.20
N ILE A 12 -5.16 5.08 6.15
CA ILE A 12 -4.53 4.18 5.19
C ILE A 12 -5.43 3.99 3.99
N ASN A 13 -6.72 3.72 4.24
CA ASN A 13 -7.68 3.43 3.18
C ASN A 13 -9.11 3.75 3.65
N GLU A 14 -10.00 3.88 2.68
CA GLU A 14 -11.42 4.09 2.88
C GLU A 14 -12.20 3.12 1.98
N PHE A 15 -13.21 2.48 2.54
CA PHE A 15 -14.01 1.47 1.86
C PHE A 15 -15.50 1.79 1.99
N HIS A 16 -16.26 1.47 0.95
CA HIS A 16 -17.72 1.54 0.95
C HIS A 16 -18.27 0.15 0.69
N PHE A 17 -19.19 -0.28 1.56
CA PHE A 17 -19.85 -1.59 1.45
C PHE A 17 -21.35 -1.45 1.66
N ASP A 18 -22.12 -2.05 0.77
CA ASP A 18 -23.58 -2.11 0.87
C ASP A 18 -24.05 -3.41 1.51
N LYS A 19 -23.24 -4.46 1.40
CA LYS A 19 -23.53 -5.82 1.91
C LYS A 19 -22.29 -6.43 2.53
N GLY A 20 -22.49 -7.39 3.45
CA GLY A 20 -21.47 -8.30 3.99
C GLY A 20 -21.57 -9.70 3.36
N PRO A 21 -20.69 -10.62 3.72
CA PRO A 21 -19.65 -10.50 4.74
C PRO A 21 -18.41 -9.76 4.25
N ILE A 22 -17.79 -8.95 5.13
CA ILE A 22 -16.58 -8.19 4.93
C ILE A 22 -15.50 -8.79 5.83
N TYR A 23 -14.58 -9.55 5.27
CA TYR A 23 -13.48 -10.14 6.02
C TYR A 23 -12.36 -9.14 6.22
N ILE A 24 -11.82 -9.08 7.44
CA ILE A 24 -10.70 -8.25 7.86
C ILE A 24 -9.55 -9.18 8.22
N GLY A 25 -8.35 -8.93 7.70
CA GLY A 25 -7.19 -9.76 8.02
C GLY A 25 -5.99 -9.49 7.12
N ARG A 26 -4.89 -10.21 7.36
CA ARG A 26 -3.67 -10.08 6.54
C ARG A 26 -3.66 -10.99 5.29
N HIS A 27 -4.69 -11.78 5.07
CA HIS A 27 -4.81 -12.59 3.86
C HIS A 27 -5.31 -11.76 2.69
N THR A 28 -4.76 -11.98 1.50
CA THR A 28 -5.08 -11.21 0.29
C THR A 28 -6.54 -11.30 -0.16
N ASN A 29 -7.28 -12.31 0.32
CA ASN A 29 -8.71 -12.45 0.04
C ASN A 29 -9.59 -11.65 1.01
N SER A 30 -9.01 -10.95 1.99
CA SER A 30 -9.77 -10.09 2.90
C SER A 30 -10.18 -8.81 2.18
N GLN A 31 -11.46 -8.41 2.31
CA GLN A 31 -11.96 -7.16 1.73
C GLN A 31 -11.29 -5.95 2.40
N ILE A 32 -11.00 -6.05 3.70
CA ILE A 32 -10.16 -5.10 4.42
C ILE A 32 -8.86 -5.82 4.74
N LEU A 33 -7.87 -5.61 3.87
CA LEU A 33 -6.55 -6.16 4.04
C LEU A 33 -5.74 -5.27 5.00
N LEU A 34 -5.28 -5.87 6.11
CA LEU A 34 -4.35 -5.27 7.04
C LEU A 34 -3.02 -6.04 6.93
N PRO A 35 -2.08 -5.62 6.05
CA PRO A 35 -0.92 -6.41 5.67
C PRO A 35 0.20 -6.31 6.72
N ASP A 36 -0.08 -6.76 7.93
CA ASP A 36 0.86 -6.82 9.04
C ASP A 36 0.88 -8.22 9.66
N LYS A 37 2.06 -8.69 10.10
CA LYS A 37 2.25 -10.01 10.71
C LYS A 37 1.52 -10.18 12.04
N VAL A 38 1.26 -9.09 12.76
CA VAL A 38 0.49 -9.09 14.01
C VAL A 38 -1.00 -9.29 13.79
N VAL A 39 -1.48 -9.12 12.55
CA VAL A 39 -2.87 -9.39 12.17
C VAL A 39 -3.01 -10.84 11.71
N SER A 40 -4.02 -11.56 12.19
CA SER A 40 -4.32 -12.93 11.74
C SER A 40 -4.71 -12.96 10.26
N ARG A 41 -4.50 -14.09 9.56
CA ARG A 41 -4.87 -14.25 8.14
C ARG A 41 -6.36 -13.94 7.91
N GLN A 42 -7.22 -14.51 8.74
CA GLN A 42 -8.62 -14.14 8.91
C GLN A 42 -8.75 -13.69 10.35
N HIS A 43 -8.94 -12.38 10.58
CA HIS A 43 -8.91 -11.80 11.92
C HIS A 43 -10.31 -11.54 12.44
N ALA A 44 -11.12 -10.86 11.67
CA ALA A 44 -12.50 -10.54 12.00
C ALA A 44 -13.36 -10.53 10.73
N VAL A 45 -14.68 -10.53 10.93
CA VAL A 45 -15.66 -10.39 9.86
C VAL A 45 -16.75 -9.40 10.29
N ILE A 46 -17.15 -8.53 9.36
CA ILE A 46 -18.32 -7.65 9.52
C ILE A 46 -19.41 -8.16 8.59
N TYR A 47 -20.62 -8.31 9.09
CA TYR A 47 -21.74 -8.81 8.27
C TYR A 47 -23.09 -8.28 8.77
N ASN A 48 -24.11 -8.39 7.92
CA ASN A 48 -25.49 -8.06 8.28
C ASN A 48 -26.21 -9.28 8.85
N THR A 49 -26.92 -9.08 9.94
CA THR A 49 -27.89 -10.07 10.45
C THR A 49 -29.14 -10.09 9.57
N LYS A 50 -30.02 -11.09 9.81
CA LYS A 50 -31.31 -11.17 9.12
C LYS A 50 -32.20 -9.96 9.38
N ASP A 51 -32.00 -9.30 10.54
CA ASP A 51 -32.74 -8.11 10.97
C ASP A 51 -32.11 -6.80 10.44
N GLY A 52 -31.13 -6.90 9.56
CA GLY A 52 -30.45 -5.76 8.92
C GLY A 52 -29.42 -5.04 9.81
N GLN A 53 -29.12 -5.58 10.98
CA GLN A 53 -28.09 -5.01 11.86
C GLN A 53 -26.71 -5.42 11.42
N TRP A 54 -25.76 -4.50 11.49
CA TRP A 54 -24.35 -4.79 11.24
C TRP A 54 -23.67 -5.30 12.51
N VAL A 55 -22.91 -6.36 12.36
CA VAL A 55 -22.20 -7.06 13.43
C VAL A 55 -20.75 -7.23 13.05
N VAL A 56 -19.83 -7.06 14.02
CA VAL A 56 -18.43 -7.47 13.92
C VAL A 56 -18.18 -8.69 14.78
N GLU A 57 -17.45 -9.67 14.27
CA GLU A 57 -17.11 -10.92 14.95
C GLU A 57 -15.63 -11.23 14.78
N ASP A 58 -14.93 -11.51 15.90
CA ASP A 58 -13.54 -11.98 15.91
C ASP A 58 -13.48 -13.45 15.51
N LEU A 59 -12.59 -13.81 14.59
CA LEU A 59 -12.45 -15.15 14.05
C LEU A 59 -11.33 -15.94 14.78
N ASP A 60 -11.37 -15.95 16.10
CA ASP A 60 -10.33 -16.55 16.95
C ASP A 60 -8.93 -16.01 16.66
N SER A 61 -8.85 -14.69 16.52
CA SER A 61 -7.60 -14.02 16.17
C SER A 61 -6.55 -14.09 17.30
N ALA A 62 -5.27 -14.03 16.93
CA ALA A 62 -4.16 -14.09 17.89
C ALA A 62 -4.10 -12.85 18.80
N ASN A 63 -4.40 -11.67 18.27
CA ASN A 63 -4.29 -10.39 18.97
C ASN A 63 -5.64 -9.71 19.25
N LYS A 64 -6.73 -10.45 19.16
CA LYS A 64 -8.10 -10.05 19.48
C LYS A 64 -8.58 -8.80 18.73
N THR A 65 -9.90 -8.67 18.66
CA THR A 65 -10.59 -7.52 18.10
C THR A 65 -11.20 -6.71 19.25
N TYR A 66 -11.11 -5.39 19.16
CA TYR A 66 -11.67 -4.47 20.16
C TYR A 66 -12.67 -3.54 19.49
N LEU A 67 -13.81 -3.32 20.13
CA LEU A 67 -14.81 -2.32 19.74
C LEU A 67 -14.85 -1.24 20.81
N ASN A 68 -14.57 0.01 20.45
CA ASN A 68 -14.50 1.15 21.38
C ASN A 68 -13.65 0.85 22.63
N ASN A 69 -12.49 0.21 22.42
CA ASN A 69 -11.53 -0.24 23.43
C ASN A 69 -11.94 -1.45 24.30
N ALA A 70 -13.13 -2.01 24.14
CA ALA A 70 -13.54 -3.26 24.79
C ALA A 70 -13.20 -4.45 23.88
N GLU A 71 -12.55 -5.50 24.43
CA GLU A 71 -12.34 -6.76 23.71
C GLU A 71 -13.68 -7.40 23.40
N ILE A 72 -13.86 -7.85 22.15
CA ILE A 72 -15.09 -8.48 21.71
C ILE A 72 -14.82 -9.84 21.06
N ARG A 73 -15.75 -10.75 21.19
CA ARG A 73 -15.88 -11.91 20.34
C ARG A 73 -16.90 -11.66 19.22
N LYS A 74 -17.99 -11.00 19.57
CA LYS A 74 -19.06 -10.59 18.66
C LYS A 74 -19.80 -9.41 19.24
N SER A 75 -20.13 -8.41 18.43
CA SER A 75 -20.86 -7.21 18.86
C SER A 75 -21.56 -6.55 17.69
N ASP A 76 -22.69 -5.94 17.96
CA ASP A 76 -23.33 -5.01 17.04
C ASP A 76 -22.45 -3.76 16.86
N ILE A 77 -22.47 -3.18 15.66
CA ILE A 77 -21.74 -1.95 15.35
C ILE A 77 -22.69 -0.84 14.89
N LYS A 78 -22.35 0.39 15.30
CA LYS A 78 -23.12 1.60 15.03
C LYS A 78 -22.25 2.66 14.37
N ALA A 79 -22.89 3.70 13.84
CA ALA A 79 -22.16 4.87 13.35
C ALA A 79 -21.33 5.49 14.47
N GLY A 80 -20.08 5.81 14.17
CA GLY A 80 -19.11 6.37 15.11
C GLY A 80 -18.32 5.35 15.93
N ASP A 81 -18.66 4.05 15.82
CA ASP A 81 -17.87 3.00 16.47
C ASP A 81 -16.49 2.87 15.83
N VAL A 82 -15.51 2.45 16.65
CA VAL A 82 -14.13 2.21 16.22
C VAL A 82 -13.76 0.76 16.52
N ILE A 83 -13.49 0.00 15.46
CA ILE A 83 -12.97 -1.37 15.58
C ILE A 83 -11.44 -1.27 15.57
N ARG A 84 -10.77 -1.80 16.62
CA ARG A 84 -9.33 -1.81 16.73
C ARG A 84 -8.77 -3.22 16.62
N ILE A 85 -7.74 -3.37 15.79
CA ILE A 85 -6.99 -4.62 15.58
C ILE A 85 -5.51 -4.25 15.60
N SER A 86 -4.82 -4.57 16.70
CA SER A 86 -3.44 -4.16 16.94
C SER A 86 -3.27 -2.62 16.80
N ASP A 87 -2.40 -2.15 15.90
CA ASP A 87 -2.15 -0.73 15.63
C ASP A 87 -3.14 -0.12 14.61
N PHE A 88 -4.09 -0.91 14.11
CA PHE A 88 -5.10 -0.46 13.16
C PHE A 88 -6.39 -0.09 13.87
N SER A 89 -7.00 1.00 13.44
CA SER A 89 -8.37 1.40 13.79
C SER A 89 -9.22 1.53 12.54
N ILE A 90 -10.46 1.06 12.63
CA ILE A 90 -11.45 1.11 11.55
C ILE A 90 -12.65 1.88 12.08
N GLU A 91 -12.83 3.10 11.60
CA GLU A 91 -13.97 3.94 11.97
C GLU A 91 -15.18 3.57 11.11
N VAL A 92 -16.31 3.33 11.78
CA VAL A 92 -17.57 2.92 11.15
C VAL A 92 -18.46 4.14 10.94
N ASN A 93 -18.84 4.39 9.69
CA ASN A 93 -19.78 5.45 9.34
C ASN A 93 -20.92 4.88 8.51
N PHE A 94 -22.15 5.21 8.88
CA PHE A 94 -23.33 4.94 8.04
C PHE A 94 -23.72 6.26 7.40
N GLU A 95 -23.55 6.37 6.09
CA GLU A 95 -24.10 7.50 5.34
C GLU A 95 -25.63 7.37 5.37
N THR A 96 -26.29 8.24 6.10
CA THR A 96 -27.69 8.52 5.83
C THR A 96 -27.72 9.21 4.48
N ALA A 97 -28.26 8.55 3.47
CA ALA A 97 -28.59 9.19 2.21
C ALA A 97 -29.51 10.38 2.55
N SER A 98 -28.95 11.58 2.59
CA SER A 98 -29.74 12.79 2.52
C SER A 98 -30.27 12.87 1.09
N VAL A 99 -31.40 12.26 0.85
CA VAL A 99 -32.20 12.48 -0.34
C VAL A 99 -32.73 13.91 -0.22
N SER A 100 -32.05 14.85 -0.87
CA SER A 100 -32.70 16.07 -1.26
C SER A 100 -33.67 15.69 -2.38
N ALA A 101 -34.91 15.45 -2.01
CA ALA A 101 -35.99 15.19 -2.92
C ALA A 101 -36.27 16.50 -3.67
N ASP A 102 -35.86 16.53 -4.93
CA ASP A 102 -36.48 17.41 -5.93
C ASP A 102 -37.55 16.54 -6.65
N PRO A 103 -38.84 16.94 -6.63
CA PRO A 103 -39.92 16.13 -7.17
C PRO A 103 -40.04 16.34 -8.68
N GLY A 104 -39.43 15.50 -9.49
CA GLY A 104 -39.69 15.53 -10.91
C GLY A 104 -38.68 14.93 -11.86
N GLU A 105 -38.23 13.69 -11.62
CA GLU A 105 -37.73 12.86 -12.72
C GLU A 105 -37.82 11.38 -12.33
N THR A 106 -38.63 10.64 -13.08
CA THR A 106 -38.70 9.17 -13.05
C THR A 106 -37.44 8.62 -13.69
N VAL A 107 -36.46 8.25 -12.89
CA VAL A 107 -35.30 7.49 -13.33
C VAL A 107 -35.61 6.01 -13.11
N GLU A 108 -35.68 5.25 -14.19
CA GLU A 108 -35.69 3.79 -14.16
C GLU A 108 -34.45 3.31 -13.41
N LEU A 109 -34.68 2.57 -12.32
CA LEU A 109 -33.61 1.95 -11.53
C LEU A 109 -33.06 0.76 -12.33
N GLU A 110 -32.05 0.99 -13.14
CA GLU A 110 -31.13 -0.07 -13.53
C GLU A 110 -30.34 -0.47 -12.26
N GLU A 111 -30.51 -1.72 -11.81
CA GLU A 111 -29.70 -2.29 -10.75
C GLU A 111 -28.21 -2.18 -11.17
N PRO A 112 -27.37 -1.50 -10.33
CA PRO A 112 -25.96 -1.47 -10.67
C PRO A 112 -25.41 -2.90 -10.61
N PRO A 113 -24.58 -3.32 -11.57
CA PRO A 113 -24.00 -4.65 -11.56
C PRO A 113 -23.24 -4.86 -10.27
N VAL A 114 -23.47 -6.01 -9.63
CA VAL A 114 -22.73 -6.47 -8.45
C VAL A 114 -21.28 -6.69 -8.87
N SER A 115 -20.51 -5.63 -8.94
CA SER A 115 -19.07 -5.75 -9.09
C SER A 115 -18.47 -6.08 -7.73
N LEU A 116 -18.29 -7.37 -7.47
CA LEU A 116 -17.16 -7.80 -6.66
C LEU A 116 -15.96 -7.05 -7.24
N SER A 117 -15.42 -6.07 -6.53
CA SER A 117 -14.28 -5.31 -7.02
C SER A 117 -13.10 -6.28 -7.17
N SER A 118 -12.92 -6.80 -8.38
CA SER A 118 -11.82 -7.66 -8.78
C SER A 118 -10.51 -6.88 -8.95
N GLY A 119 -10.49 -5.63 -8.46
CA GLY A 119 -9.32 -4.76 -8.50
C GLY A 119 -8.33 -5.03 -7.36
N PRO A 120 -7.08 -4.58 -7.52
CA PRO A 120 -6.08 -4.64 -6.47
C PRO A 120 -6.48 -3.77 -5.29
N GLN A 121 -6.17 -4.24 -4.08
CA GLN A 121 -6.21 -3.35 -2.94
C GLN A 121 -5.05 -2.38 -3.01
N ILE A 122 -5.33 -1.09 -2.90
CA ILE A 122 -4.35 -0.02 -3.03
C ILE A 122 -4.20 0.67 -1.68
N ILE A 123 -2.97 0.71 -1.17
CA ILE A 123 -2.61 1.44 0.02
C ILE A 123 -1.74 2.63 -0.39
N ILE A 124 -2.15 3.83 -0.02
CA ILE A 124 -1.46 5.07 -0.38
C ILE A 124 -0.92 5.73 0.88
N ARG A 125 0.36 6.13 0.84
CA ARG A 125 0.98 6.97 1.84
C ARG A 125 1.47 8.28 1.23
N LYS A 126 1.04 9.39 1.83
CA LYS A 126 1.56 10.72 1.52
C LYS A 126 2.69 11.04 2.49
N LEU A 127 3.81 11.49 1.95
CA LEU A 127 4.87 12.08 2.77
C LEU A 127 4.42 13.49 3.15
N GLY A 128 3.94 13.65 4.38
CA GLY A 128 3.68 14.97 4.96
C GLY A 128 5.01 15.63 5.35
N ALA A 129 5.12 16.96 5.18
CA ALA A 129 6.32 17.73 5.47
C ALA A 129 6.76 17.69 6.95
N GLU A 130 5.93 17.21 7.86
CA GLU A 130 6.17 17.38 9.30
C GLU A 130 6.53 16.12 10.09
N LYS A 131 6.32 14.90 9.59
CA LYS A 131 6.68 13.68 10.35
C LYS A 131 7.07 12.54 9.42
N ALA A 132 8.36 12.18 9.45
CA ALA A 132 8.76 10.84 8.99
C ALA A 132 8.01 9.80 9.85
N PRO A 133 7.53 8.69 9.25
CA PRO A 133 6.87 7.64 10.02
C PRO A 133 7.83 7.10 11.08
N ALA A 134 7.31 6.82 12.28
CA ALA A 134 8.04 6.04 13.28
C ALA A 134 8.14 4.60 12.75
N VAL A 135 9.21 4.30 12.02
CA VAL A 135 9.41 2.99 11.43
C VAL A 135 10.13 2.11 12.42
N ARG A 136 9.52 1.00 12.78
CA ARG A 136 10.14 -0.05 13.61
C ARG A 136 10.73 -1.10 12.68
N PHE A 137 12.05 -1.07 12.50
CA PHE A 137 12.77 -2.14 11.80
C PHE A 137 13.16 -3.26 12.76
N GLN A 138 13.16 -4.48 12.27
CA GLN A 138 13.93 -5.56 12.87
C GLN A 138 15.42 -5.18 12.82
N ALA A 139 16.21 -5.55 13.84
CA ALA A 139 17.59 -5.13 13.97
C ALA A 139 18.46 -5.42 12.74
N GLU A 140 18.29 -6.58 12.13
CA GLU A 140 18.99 -6.98 10.90
C GLU A 140 18.67 -6.02 9.74
N ARG A 141 17.40 -5.71 9.55
CA ARG A 141 16.93 -4.81 8.49
C ARG A 141 17.39 -3.36 8.70
N ALA A 142 17.54 -2.95 9.97
CA ALA A 142 18.09 -1.63 10.31
C ALA A 142 19.59 -1.55 9.97
N THR A 143 20.35 -2.61 10.20
CA THR A 143 21.78 -2.68 9.84
C THR A 143 21.98 -2.58 8.34
N ASP A 144 21.22 -3.37 7.56
CA ASP A 144 21.26 -3.33 6.11
C ASP A 144 20.89 -1.95 5.56
N PHE A 145 19.88 -1.30 6.17
CA PHE A 145 19.48 0.06 5.80
C PHE A 145 20.61 1.08 6.02
N LEU A 146 21.27 1.05 7.18
CA LEU A 146 22.38 1.97 7.48
C LEU A 146 23.55 1.75 6.55
N GLN A 147 23.93 0.50 6.28
CA GLN A 147 24.97 0.17 5.33
C GLN A 147 24.64 0.70 3.92
N ALA A 148 23.41 0.51 3.50
CA ALA A 148 22.88 1.00 2.23
C ALA A 148 23.05 2.52 2.08
N ILE A 149 22.68 3.27 3.10
CA ILE A 149 22.83 4.74 3.09
C ILE A 149 24.29 5.16 3.05
N GLU A 150 25.18 4.47 3.79
CA GLU A 150 26.62 4.78 3.75
C GLU A 150 27.25 4.48 2.39
N GLU A 151 26.80 3.44 1.69
CA GLU A 151 27.24 3.15 0.32
C GLU A 151 26.77 4.24 -0.66
N LEU A 152 25.49 4.65 -0.58
CA LEU A 152 24.95 5.72 -1.43
C LEU A 152 25.66 7.06 -1.25
N LYS A 153 26.09 7.40 -0.02
CA LYS A 153 26.82 8.65 0.24
C LYS A 153 28.18 8.74 -0.44
N LYS A 154 28.81 7.60 -0.77
CA LYS A 154 30.13 7.52 -1.40
C LYS A 154 30.07 7.66 -2.94
N ILE A 155 28.87 7.65 -3.50
CA ILE A 155 28.66 7.67 -4.95
C ILE A 155 28.63 9.10 -5.45
N ASP A 156 29.28 9.32 -6.58
CA ASP A 156 29.44 10.61 -7.23
C ASP A 156 28.66 10.76 -8.56
N HIS A 157 27.99 9.69 -8.98
CA HIS A 157 27.31 9.64 -10.27
C HIS A 157 25.90 9.04 -10.16
N ILE A 158 24.92 9.68 -10.80
CA ILE A 158 23.50 9.32 -10.66
C ILE A 158 23.19 7.89 -11.15
N ASP A 159 23.81 7.45 -12.26
CA ASP A 159 23.58 6.08 -12.78
C ASP A 159 24.08 5.02 -11.81
N LYS A 160 25.24 5.26 -11.17
CA LYS A 160 25.77 4.36 -10.13
C LYS A 160 24.86 4.35 -8.91
N ALA A 161 24.34 5.52 -8.49
CA ALA A 161 23.43 5.62 -7.37
C ALA A 161 22.14 4.82 -7.63
N LEU A 162 21.62 4.92 -8.85
CA LEU A 162 20.44 4.13 -9.26
C LEU A 162 20.72 2.64 -9.19
N LEU A 163 21.81 2.15 -9.75
CA LEU A 163 22.15 0.72 -9.76
C LEU A 163 22.32 0.17 -8.34
N VAL A 164 23.02 0.89 -7.47
CA VAL A 164 23.20 0.51 -6.07
C VAL A 164 21.85 0.45 -5.35
N LEU A 165 20.99 1.45 -5.57
CA LEU A 165 19.65 1.47 -4.96
C LEU A 165 18.80 0.28 -5.44
N LEU A 166 18.84 -0.06 -6.72
CA LEU A 166 18.11 -1.22 -7.25
C LEU A 166 18.64 -2.54 -6.67
N ASP A 167 19.96 -2.69 -6.47
CA ASP A 167 20.54 -3.87 -5.82
C ASP A 167 20.08 -4.02 -4.39
N MET A 168 20.04 -2.93 -3.62
CA MET A 168 19.54 -2.91 -2.25
C MET A 168 18.08 -3.33 -2.20
N VAL A 169 17.24 -2.74 -3.05
CA VAL A 169 15.81 -3.08 -3.14
C VAL A 169 15.62 -4.55 -3.49
N SER A 170 16.38 -5.07 -4.45
CA SER A 170 16.29 -6.48 -4.85
C SER A 170 16.66 -7.43 -3.72
N LYS A 171 17.69 -7.13 -2.93
CA LYS A 171 18.10 -7.94 -1.79
C LYS A 171 17.04 -7.95 -0.69
N GLN A 172 16.47 -6.79 -0.38
CA GLN A 172 15.53 -6.63 0.74
C GLN A 172 14.13 -7.21 0.45
N PHE A 173 13.68 -7.15 -0.81
CA PHE A 173 12.28 -7.40 -1.15
C PHE A 173 12.04 -8.66 -1.99
N LYS A 174 13.09 -9.43 -2.32
CA LYS A 174 12.99 -10.62 -3.20
C LYS A 174 12.17 -10.32 -4.46
N THR A 175 12.51 -9.23 -5.14
CA THR A 175 11.75 -8.71 -6.28
C THR A 175 11.68 -9.69 -7.43
N TYR A 176 10.59 -9.67 -8.19
CA TYR A 176 10.52 -10.28 -9.51
C TYR A 176 11.02 -9.29 -10.56
N HIS A 177 10.52 -8.05 -10.53
CA HIS A 177 11.06 -6.91 -11.25
C HIS A 177 11.41 -5.80 -10.27
N VAL A 178 12.51 -5.12 -10.49
CA VAL A 178 12.86 -3.85 -9.87
C VAL A 178 13.24 -2.88 -10.98
N TRP A 179 12.73 -1.65 -10.88
CA TRP A 179 13.01 -0.60 -11.85
C TRP A 179 13.03 0.76 -11.16
N GLY A 180 13.80 1.69 -11.72
CA GLY A 180 13.84 3.04 -11.21
C GLY A 180 14.27 4.04 -12.26
N ALA A 181 13.91 5.30 -12.02
CA ALA A 181 14.37 6.44 -12.78
C ALA A 181 14.74 7.58 -11.84
N MET A 182 15.80 8.29 -12.19
CA MET A 182 16.35 9.40 -11.41
C MET A 182 16.69 10.60 -12.27
N ARG A 183 16.76 11.76 -11.62
CA ARG A 183 17.13 13.05 -12.21
C ARG A 183 17.99 13.87 -11.25
N PRO A 184 18.95 14.66 -11.74
CA PRO A 184 19.83 15.46 -10.89
C PRO A 184 19.16 16.71 -10.32
N LYS A 185 18.09 17.20 -10.97
CA LYS A 185 17.29 18.35 -10.51
C LYS A 185 15.86 17.94 -10.19
N PRO A 186 15.27 18.40 -9.06
CA PRO A 186 13.89 18.10 -8.77
C PRO A 186 12.96 18.63 -9.88
N ASP A 187 11.98 17.83 -10.23
CA ASP A 187 10.96 18.13 -11.24
C ASP A 187 11.51 18.38 -12.67
N GLY A 188 12.80 18.12 -12.94
CA GLY A 188 13.42 18.10 -14.27
C GLY A 188 13.15 16.79 -15.05
N PRO A 189 13.74 16.60 -16.24
CA PRO A 189 13.65 15.35 -16.97
C PRO A 189 14.38 14.20 -16.25
N MET A 190 13.87 12.98 -16.37
CA MET A 190 14.59 11.78 -15.93
C MET A 190 15.77 11.52 -16.84
N THR A 191 16.99 11.47 -16.29
CA THR A 191 18.24 11.30 -17.07
C THR A 191 18.88 9.93 -16.87
N ALA A 192 18.58 9.26 -15.75
CA ALA A 192 19.02 7.91 -15.46
C ALA A 192 17.79 7.01 -15.29
N HIS A 193 17.80 5.85 -15.93
CA HIS A 193 16.79 4.81 -15.74
C HIS A 193 17.42 3.44 -15.91
N ALA A 194 17.01 2.51 -15.10
CA ALA A 194 17.46 1.13 -15.14
C ALA A 194 16.42 0.21 -14.52
N GLY A 195 16.39 -1.04 -14.95
CA GLY A 195 15.58 -2.07 -14.35
C GLY A 195 16.19 -3.44 -14.58
N ARG A 196 15.84 -4.39 -13.74
CA ARG A 196 16.23 -5.78 -13.87
C ARG A 196 15.18 -6.72 -13.31
N ASN A 197 15.10 -7.91 -13.89
CA ASN A 197 14.28 -8.99 -13.36
C ASN A 197 15.07 -9.81 -12.33
N ARG A 198 14.40 -10.79 -11.73
CA ARG A 198 14.99 -11.71 -10.73
C ARG A 198 16.24 -12.45 -11.25
N SER A 199 16.35 -12.69 -12.55
CA SER A 199 17.51 -13.34 -13.18
C SER A 199 18.65 -12.36 -13.49
N GLY A 200 18.49 -11.08 -13.18
CA GLY A 200 19.48 -10.03 -13.45
C GLY A 200 19.43 -9.48 -14.87
N MET A 201 18.52 -9.91 -15.73
CA MET A 201 18.35 -9.36 -17.08
C MET A 201 17.76 -7.96 -16.99
N ALA A 202 18.27 -7.06 -17.85
CA ALA A 202 17.73 -5.71 -17.98
C ALA A 202 16.27 -5.75 -18.45
N ILE A 203 15.46 -4.84 -17.91
CA ILE A 203 14.05 -4.64 -18.29
C ILE A 203 13.77 -3.15 -18.49
N GLU A 204 12.82 -2.87 -19.39
CA GLU A 204 12.36 -1.53 -19.67
C GLU A 204 11.06 -1.22 -18.89
N GLN A 205 10.73 0.06 -18.76
CA GLN A 205 9.48 0.50 -18.10
C GLN A 205 8.23 -0.10 -18.75
N SER A 206 8.25 -0.29 -20.05
CA SER A 206 7.14 -0.88 -20.82
C SER A 206 6.82 -2.33 -20.47
N GLU A 207 7.77 -3.03 -19.85
CA GLU A 207 7.61 -4.42 -19.39
C GLU A 207 7.00 -4.51 -17.98
N LEU A 208 6.84 -3.38 -17.29
CA LEU A 208 6.32 -3.34 -15.93
C LEU A 208 4.80 -3.45 -15.91
N GLU A 209 4.27 -4.42 -15.19
CA GLU A 209 2.84 -4.44 -14.86
C GLU A 209 2.53 -3.26 -13.93
N TYR A 210 1.47 -2.48 -14.24
CA TYR A 210 1.11 -1.24 -13.52
C TYR A 210 2.15 -0.12 -13.64
N GLY A 211 2.97 -0.12 -14.69
CA GLY A 211 3.92 0.95 -14.97
C GLY A 211 3.27 2.33 -15.20
N ASP A 212 2.00 2.37 -15.63
CA ASP A 212 1.17 3.57 -15.72
C ASP A 212 0.99 4.28 -14.37
N LYS A 213 0.99 3.54 -13.26
CA LYS A 213 0.88 4.07 -11.90
C LYS A 213 2.13 4.82 -11.42
N ILE A 214 3.26 4.65 -12.10
CA ILE A 214 4.50 5.41 -11.83
C ILE A 214 4.26 6.90 -12.04
N ALA A 215 3.62 7.28 -13.13
CA ALA A 215 3.29 8.69 -13.40
C ALA A 215 2.32 9.26 -12.35
N GLU A 216 1.34 8.49 -11.90
CA GLU A 216 0.43 8.88 -10.83
C GLU A 216 1.16 9.11 -9.51
N ALA A 217 2.05 8.20 -9.11
CA ALA A 217 2.86 8.30 -7.90
C ALA A 217 3.75 9.56 -7.90
N LEU A 218 4.39 9.85 -9.05
CA LEU A 218 5.22 11.04 -9.24
C LEU A 218 4.40 12.33 -9.15
N ASN A 219 3.29 12.41 -9.88
CA ASN A 219 2.46 13.62 -9.95
C ASN A 219 1.80 13.94 -8.60
N LYS A 220 1.31 12.92 -7.91
CA LYS A 220 0.64 13.07 -6.62
C LYS A 220 1.62 13.06 -5.44
N LYS A 221 2.91 12.78 -5.69
CA LYS A 221 3.97 12.62 -4.66
C LYS A 221 3.55 11.62 -3.57
N GLN A 222 3.06 10.44 -4.00
CA GLN A 222 2.48 9.42 -3.14
C GLN A 222 3.24 8.11 -3.25
N CYS A 223 3.51 7.47 -2.11
CA CYS A 223 3.98 6.10 -2.07
C CYS A 223 2.78 5.15 -2.15
N MET A 224 2.88 4.13 -2.98
CA MET A 224 1.78 3.22 -3.28
C MET A 224 2.19 1.76 -3.06
N LEU A 225 1.33 0.99 -2.40
CA LEU A 225 1.40 -0.45 -2.32
C LEU A 225 0.12 -1.03 -2.92
N PHE A 226 0.27 -1.86 -3.94
CA PHE A 226 -0.80 -2.63 -4.58
C PHE A 226 -0.69 -4.08 -4.13
N ILE A 227 -1.80 -4.69 -3.74
CA ILE A 227 -1.88 -6.11 -3.39
C ILE A 227 -3.00 -6.74 -4.19
N PHE A 228 -2.68 -7.82 -4.90
CA PHE A 228 -3.59 -8.51 -5.82
C PHE A 228 -4.05 -9.83 -5.22
N THR A 229 -5.30 -10.18 -5.48
CA THR A 229 -5.81 -11.55 -5.31
C THR A 229 -5.40 -12.38 -6.52
N ARG A 230 -5.08 -13.65 -6.32
CA ARG A 230 -4.76 -14.55 -7.41
C ARG A 230 -6.02 -14.79 -8.25
N ASP A 231 -5.93 -14.48 -9.53
CA ASP A 231 -7.00 -14.82 -10.48
C ASP A 231 -6.74 -16.22 -11.04
N LEU A 232 -7.59 -17.17 -10.66
CA LEU A 232 -7.51 -18.55 -11.12
C LEU A 232 -7.95 -18.73 -12.58
N ASN A 233 -8.63 -17.75 -13.15
CA ASN A 233 -9.08 -17.78 -14.56
C ASN A 233 -8.00 -17.31 -15.52
N ILE A 234 -6.97 -16.61 -15.03
CA ILE A 234 -5.86 -16.14 -15.85
C ILE A 234 -4.81 -17.24 -15.92
N GLN A 235 -4.63 -17.83 -17.11
CA GLN A 235 -3.59 -18.83 -17.40
C GLN A 235 -2.22 -18.17 -17.68
N LYS A 236 -1.86 -17.11 -16.97
CA LYS A 236 -0.49 -16.57 -17.00
C LYS A 236 0.40 -17.44 -16.11
N GLU A 237 1.56 -17.86 -16.61
CA GLU A 237 2.55 -18.61 -15.84
C GLU A 237 3.04 -17.82 -14.62
N ILE A 238 3.10 -16.51 -14.76
CA ILE A 238 3.53 -15.58 -13.72
C ILE A 238 2.43 -14.55 -13.51
N GLN A 239 1.93 -14.47 -12.29
CA GLN A 239 1.00 -13.44 -11.84
C GLN A 239 1.66 -12.61 -10.75
N ILE A 240 1.54 -11.27 -10.87
CA ILE A 240 2.04 -10.34 -9.86
C ILE A 240 1.15 -10.41 -8.62
N ARG A 241 1.78 -10.47 -7.46
CA ARG A 241 1.12 -10.52 -6.15
C ARG A 241 1.05 -9.17 -5.48
N SER A 242 2.12 -8.38 -5.59
CA SER A 242 2.16 -7.03 -5.04
C SER A 242 3.14 -6.13 -5.76
N VAL A 243 2.88 -4.83 -5.71
CA VAL A 243 3.68 -3.77 -6.33
C VAL A 243 3.91 -2.66 -5.33
N LEU A 244 5.16 -2.22 -5.21
CA LEU A 244 5.57 -1.00 -4.50
C LEU A 244 5.98 0.06 -5.53
N ILE A 245 5.48 1.28 -5.38
CA ILE A 245 5.92 2.45 -6.15
C ILE A 245 6.19 3.58 -5.17
N VAL A 246 7.44 4.05 -5.13
CA VAL A 246 7.88 5.05 -4.17
C VAL A 246 8.64 6.16 -4.87
N PRO A 247 8.12 7.40 -4.89
CA PRO A 247 8.85 8.56 -5.39
C PRO A 247 9.99 8.93 -4.44
N LEU A 248 11.12 9.34 -5.00
CA LEU A 248 12.31 9.81 -4.28
C LEU A 248 12.12 11.30 -3.94
N LEU A 249 11.58 11.57 -2.77
CA LEU A 249 11.19 12.90 -2.35
C LEU A 249 12.17 13.49 -1.32
N SER A 250 12.49 14.78 -1.47
CA SER A 250 13.14 15.59 -0.45
C SER A 250 12.39 16.91 -0.28
N THR A 251 12.86 17.78 0.62
CA THR A 251 12.34 19.14 0.77
C THR A 251 12.53 20.00 -0.49
N ALA A 252 13.52 19.66 -1.34
CA ALA A 252 13.77 20.35 -2.61
C ALA A 252 12.83 19.90 -3.74
N GLY A 253 12.15 18.76 -3.61
CA GLY A 253 11.24 18.22 -4.62
C GLY A 253 11.42 16.73 -4.88
N CYS A 254 10.99 16.26 -6.06
CA CYS A 254 11.03 14.86 -6.46
C CYS A 254 12.25 14.58 -7.37
N PHE A 255 13.11 13.67 -6.98
CA PHE A 255 14.34 13.29 -7.69
C PHE A 255 14.23 11.98 -8.49
N GLY A 256 13.11 11.30 -8.43
CA GLY A 256 12.94 10.04 -9.15
C GLY A 256 11.87 9.16 -8.56
N VAL A 257 11.89 7.90 -8.95
CA VAL A 257 10.95 6.87 -8.50
C VAL A 257 11.61 5.50 -8.47
N ILE A 258 11.22 4.67 -7.54
CA ILE A 258 11.53 3.24 -7.48
C ILE A 258 10.23 2.45 -7.60
N TYR A 259 10.29 1.43 -8.41
CA TYR A 259 9.27 0.40 -8.60
C TYR A 259 9.83 -0.96 -8.20
N ALA A 260 9.06 -1.75 -7.49
CA ALA A 260 9.37 -3.15 -7.19
C ALA A 260 8.11 -3.98 -7.21
N ASN A 261 8.16 -5.19 -7.77
CA ASN A 261 7.06 -6.14 -7.68
C ASN A 261 7.53 -7.53 -7.27
N ASN A 262 6.60 -8.36 -6.84
CA ASN A 262 6.81 -9.78 -6.62
C ASN A 262 5.62 -10.59 -7.15
N THR A 263 5.76 -11.92 -7.11
CA THR A 263 4.80 -12.87 -7.67
C THR A 263 4.11 -13.69 -6.57
N PHE A 264 3.11 -14.47 -6.93
CA PHE A 264 2.46 -15.42 -6.01
C PHE A 264 3.36 -16.58 -5.51
N ARG A 265 4.62 -16.63 -5.95
CA ARG A 265 5.65 -17.53 -5.38
C ARG A 265 6.23 -16.98 -4.07
N ASP A 266 6.04 -15.69 -3.80
CA ASP A 266 6.57 -14.97 -2.65
C ASP A 266 5.42 -14.49 -1.75
N ASP A 267 5.73 -14.05 -0.53
CA ASP A 267 4.77 -13.32 0.30
C ASP A 267 4.53 -11.94 -0.29
N HIS A 268 3.29 -11.43 -0.15
CA HIS A 268 2.99 -10.07 -0.57
C HIS A 268 3.81 -9.05 0.25
N TYR A 269 4.10 -7.91 -0.34
CA TYR A 269 4.63 -6.78 0.40
C TYR A 269 3.61 -6.28 1.42
N ASN A 270 4.12 -5.75 2.52
CA ASN A 270 3.33 -5.25 3.64
C ASN A 270 3.64 -3.77 3.91
N LEU A 271 2.96 -3.18 4.89
CA LEU A 271 3.16 -1.77 5.25
C LEU A 271 4.58 -1.47 5.71
N GLY A 272 5.23 -2.41 6.43
CA GLY A 272 6.63 -2.26 6.84
C GLY A 272 7.59 -2.22 5.64
N ASP A 273 7.26 -2.93 4.56
CA ASP A 273 8.02 -2.88 3.31
C ASP A 273 7.85 -1.53 2.59
N LEU A 274 6.61 -1.00 2.56
CA LEU A 274 6.34 0.32 2.03
C LEU A 274 7.08 1.40 2.82
N ASP A 275 7.07 1.33 4.16
CA ASP A 275 7.75 2.28 5.03
C ASP A 275 9.27 2.22 4.87
N TYR A 276 9.83 1.01 4.75
CA TYR A 276 11.26 0.83 4.49
C TYR A 276 11.68 1.49 3.18
N LEU A 277 10.96 1.17 2.09
CA LEU A 277 11.28 1.72 0.77
C LEU A 277 11.07 3.23 0.72
N MET A 278 10.06 3.74 1.43
CA MET A 278 9.81 5.17 1.57
C MET A 278 10.97 5.89 2.28
N LEU A 279 11.50 5.35 3.38
CA LEU A 279 12.67 5.93 4.07
C LEU A 279 13.93 5.84 3.21
N LEU A 280 14.14 4.74 2.52
CA LEU A 280 15.24 4.58 1.58
C LEU A 280 15.16 5.63 0.47
N GLY A 281 13.95 5.88 -0.05
CA GLY A 281 13.69 6.92 -1.05
C GLY A 281 13.99 8.33 -0.54
N LEU A 282 13.58 8.67 0.68
CA LEU A 282 13.87 9.97 1.31
C LEU A 282 15.39 10.21 1.45
N HIS A 283 16.12 9.21 1.95
CA HIS A 283 17.57 9.32 2.11
C HIS A 283 18.28 9.39 0.76
N SER A 284 17.87 8.58 -0.22
CA SER A 284 18.42 8.62 -1.58
C SER A 284 18.21 10.00 -2.22
N ALA A 285 17.03 10.58 -2.12
CA ALA A 285 16.73 11.92 -2.63
C ALA A 285 17.62 13.00 -1.97
N SER A 286 17.92 12.86 -0.68
CA SER A 286 18.80 13.78 0.04
C SER A 286 20.27 13.67 -0.41
N VAL A 287 20.69 12.48 -0.84
CA VAL A 287 22.03 12.28 -1.46
C VAL A 287 22.04 12.86 -2.86
N LEU A 288 21.03 12.60 -3.67
CA LEU A 288 20.92 13.11 -5.05
C LEU A 288 20.88 14.65 -5.09
N ALA A 289 20.28 15.30 -4.09
CA ALA A 289 20.26 16.76 -4.00
C ALA A 289 21.65 17.41 -3.87
N LYS A 290 22.70 16.63 -3.58
CA LYS A 290 24.09 17.09 -3.47
C LYS A 290 24.88 16.93 -4.76
N PHE A 291 24.35 16.23 -5.75
CA PHE A 291 25.03 16.05 -7.01
C PHE A 291 25.02 17.36 -7.82
N PRO A 292 26.13 17.74 -8.45
CA PRO A 292 26.16 18.89 -9.34
C PRO A 292 25.15 18.68 -10.48
N ALA A 293 24.49 19.74 -10.83
CA ALA A 293 23.46 19.76 -11.87
C ALA A 293 24.06 19.73 -13.28
#